data_f95935207164c6c309ab57274f5650ad
#
_entry.id   f95935207164c6c309ab57274f5650ad
#
_cell.length_a   1.000
_cell.length_b   1.000
_cell.length_c   1.000
_cell.angle_alpha   90.00
_cell.angle_beta   90.00
_cell.angle_gamma   90.00
#
_symmetry.space_group_name_H-M   'P 1'
#
loop_
_entity.id
_entity.type
_entity.pdbx_description
1 polymer ?
#
loop_
_entity_poly.entity_id
_entity_poly.type
_entity_poly.pdbx_seq_one_letter_code
_entity_poly.pdbx_strand_id
1 'polypeptide(L)'
;MLLTTYGTEYDAVVKTMHLYIDGCKQGNSRVMRPAFHENAGFFGYAGPDLAIGTSFLFDWVDKNGPSPHIRPRFVSVDILETIAAVRLEVDGWSGSLAGPSVCMSDIFTLLKTPDGWRIIQKAFHWHS
;
A
#
# COMPACT_ATOMS: atom_id res chain seq x y z
N MET A 1 -5.22 7.45 28.52
CA MET A 1 -3.84 7.66 28.04
C MET A 1 -3.50 6.69 26.92
N LEU A 2 -3.57 5.37 27.18
CA LEU A 2 -3.25 4.37 26.15
C LEU A 2 -4.13 4.48 24.91
N LEU A 3 -5.45 4.69 25.08
CA LEU A 3 -6.37 4.84 23.96
C LEU A 3 -6.04 6.06 23.11
N THR A 4 -5.67 7.20 23.75
CA THR A 4 -5.29 8.40 23.02
C THR A 4 -4.01 8.17 22.20
N THR A 5 -3.02 7.52 22.81
CA THR A 5 -1.76 7.19 22.12
C THR A 5 -2.01 6.25 20.96
N TYR A 6 -2.80 5.19 21.17
CA TYR A 6 -3.16 4.27 20.12
C TYR A 6 -3.91 4.97 18.99
N GLY A 7 -4.89 5.82 19.33
CA GLY A 7 -5.66 6.56 18.33
C GLY A 7 -4.78 7.46 17.47
N THR A 8 -3.84 8.16 18.09
CA THR A 8 -2.88 9.00 17.37
C THR A 8 -2.01 8.17 16.42
N GLU A 9 -1.51 7.04 16.88
CA GLU A 9 -0.69 6.15 16.05
C GLU A 9 -1.52 5.52 14.92
N TYR A 10 -2.75 5.11 15.21
CA TYR A 10 -3.66 4.59 14.21
C TYR A 10 -3.88 5.60 13.08
N ASP A 11 -4.19 6.83 13.41
CA ASP A 11 -4.42 7.89 12.42
C ASP A 11 -3.17 8.15 11.59
N ALA A 12 -2.00 8.12 12.21
CA ALA A 12 -0.73 8.31 11.51
C ALA A 12 -0.44 7.17 10.53
N VAL A 13 -0.69 5.93 10.93
CA VAL A 13 -0.53 4.76 10.05
C VAL A 13 -1.50 4.84 8.87
N VAL A 14 -2.76 5.14 9.12
CA VAL A 14 -3.79 5.27 8.07
C VAL A 14 -3.43 6.40 7.11
N LYS A 15 -2.93 7.52 7.62
CA LYS A 15 -2.49 8.63 6.78
C LYS A 15 -1.36 8.21 5.83
N THR A 16 -0.39 7.45 6.34
CA THR A 16 0.68 6.91 5.50
C THR A 16 0.11 6.01 4.40
N MET A 17 -0.84 5.15 4.75
CA MET A 17 -1.48 4.27 3.77
C MET A 17 -2.24 5.04 2.71
N HIS A 18 -2.87 6.17 3.05
CA HIS A 18 -3.57 7.00 2.08
C HIS A 18 -2.65 7.66 1.07
N LEU A 19 -1.39 7.92 1.40
CA LEU A 19 -0.42 8.39 0.41
C LEU A 19 -0.23 7.33 -0.69
N TYR A 20 -0.14 6.07 -0.32
CA TYR A 20 -0.07 4.97 -1.27
C TYR A 20 -1.34 4.89 -2.13
N ILE A 21 -2.50 4.92 -1.48
CA ILE A 21 -3.81 4.84 -2.17
C ILE A 21 -3.98 6.00 -3.15
N ASP A 22 -3.65 7.21 -2.72
CA ASP A 22 -3.77 8.40 -3.56
C ASP A 22 -2.82 8.33 -4.76
N GLY A 23 -1.62 7.82 -4.58
CA GLY A 23 -0.69 7.57 -5.67
C GLY A 23 -1.24 6.59 -6.70
N CYS A 24 -1.91 5.54 -6.25
CA CYS A 24 -2.59 4.59 -7.15
C CYS A 24 -3.72 5.26 -7.91
N LYS A 25 -4.56 6.04 -7.23
CA LYS A 25 -5.67 6.75 -7.87
C LYS A 25 -5.21 7.69 -8.96
N GLN A 26 -4.11 8.39 -8.71
CA GLN A 26 -3.58 9.39 -9.64
C GLN A 26 -2.65 8.79 -10.70
N GLY A 27 -2.20 7.56 -10.51
CA GLY A 27 -1.20 6.95 -11.39
C GLY A 27 0.13 7.70 -11.30
N ASN A 28 0.49 8.15 -10.11
CA ASN A 28 1.66 9.00 -9.89
C ASN A 28 2.46 8.50 -8.69
N SER A 29 3.60 7.91 -8.96
CA SER A 29 4.46 7.35 -7.90
C SER A 29 5.02 8.41 -6.96
N ARG A 30 5.13 9.67 -7.41
CA ARG A 30 5.63 10.76 -6.56
C ARG A 30 4.72 11.02 -5.36
N VAL A 31 3.42 10.78 -5.53
CA VAL A 31 2.44 10.94 -4.45
C VAL A 31 2.65 9.89 -3.37
N MET A 32 2.97 8.66 -3.75
CA MET A 32 3.10 7.54 -2.81
C MET A 32 4.51 7.37 -2.24
N ARG A 33 5.56 7.86 -2.93
CA ARG A 33 6.94 7.64 -2.45
C ARG A 33 7.17 8.05 -1.00
N PRO A 34 6.60 9.19 -0.50
CA PRO A 34 6.80 9.56 0.90
C PRO A 34 6.26 8.55 1.92
N ALA A 35 5.36 7.65 1.49
CA ALA A 35 4.84 6.60 2.35
C ALA A 35 5.82 5.45 2.57
N PHE A 36 6.83 5.32 1.70
CA PHE A 36 7.73 4.17 1.69
C PHE A 36 9.11 4.52 2.21
N HIS A 37 9.69 3.59 2.95
CA HIS A 37 11.11 3.65 3.28
C HIS A 37 11.92 3.43 1.99
N GLU A 38 13.11 4.04 1.91
CA GLU A 38 13.96 3.91 0.72
C GLU A 38 14.37 2.47 0.42
N ASN A 39 14.41 1.62 1.44
CA ASN A 39 14.75 0.20 1.30
C ASN A 39 13.53 -0.72 1.28
N ALA A 40 12.35 -0.18 1.00
CA ALA A 40 11.12 -0.97 0.99
C ALA A 40 11.18 -2.07 -0.06
N GLY A 41 10.70 -3.27 0.31
CA GLY A 41 10.61 -4.41 -0.58
C GLY A 41 9.18 -4.70 -1.01
N PHE A 42 9.04 -5.24 -2.21
CA PHE A 42 7.75 -5.63 -2.79
C PHE A 42 7.82 -7.09 -3.21
N PHE A 43 6.84 -7.88 -2.76
CA PHE A 43 6.84 -9.34 -2.95
C PHE A 43 5.43 -9.79 -3.25
N GLY A 44 5.23 -10.53 -4.34
CA GLY A 44 3.91 -11.05 -4.58
C GLY A 44 3.74 -11.75 -5.92
N TYR A 45 2.50 -12.16 -6.14
CA TYR A 45 2.11 -12.81 -7.38
C TYR A 45 1.17 -11.90 -8.16
N ALA A 46 1.48 -11.72 -9.44
CA ALA A 46 0.58 -11.13 -10.42
C ALA A 46 0.06 -12.28 -11.28
N GLY A 47 -1.08 -12.88 -10.85
CA GLY A 47 -1.53 -14.13 -11.42
C GLY A 47 -0.53 -15.26 -11.12
N PRO A 48 0.00 -15.95 -12.14
CA PRO A 48 0.98 -17.02 -11.93
C PRO A 48 2.42 -16.52 -11.73
N ASP A 49 2.69 -15.24 -11.98
CA ASP A 49 4.05 -14.70 -12.04
C ASP A 49 4.48 -14.11 -10.71
N LEU A 50 5.61 -14.58 -10.21
CA LEU A 50 6.23 -14.04 -8.99
C LEU A 50 6.98 -12.75 -9.34
N ALA A 51 6.71 -11.69 -8.56
CA ALA A 51 7.39 -10.42 -8.69
C ALA A 51 8.05 -10.05 -7.37
N ILE A 52 9.35 -9.77 -7.41
CA ILE A 52 10.13 -9.39 -6.23
C ILE A 52 11.06 -8.24 -6.63
N GLY A 53 11.08 -7.19 -5.83
CA GLY A 53 11.97 -6.07 -6.08
C GLY A 53 11.81 -4.95 -5.08
N THR A 54 12.56 -3.87 -5.28
CA THR A 54 12.55 -2.73 -4.36
C THR A 54 11.88 -1.49 -4.92
N SER A 55 11.87 -1.32 -6.24
CA SER A 55 11.36 -0.09 -6.86
C SER A 55 10.36 -0.32 -7.99
N PHE A 56 10.08 -1.57 -8.35
CA PHE A 56 9.24 -1.84 -9.52
C PHE A 56 7.79 -1.33 -9.37
N LEU A 57 7.31 -1.19 -8.13
CA LEU A 57 5.96 -0.68 -7.90
C LEU A 57 5.79 0.74 -8.47
N PHE A 58 6.78 1.59 -8.26
CA PHE A 58 6.69 2.98 -8.69
C PHE A 58 6.63 3.09 -10.21
N ASP A 59 7.50 2.37 -10.90
CA ASP A 59 7.49 2.32 -12.36
C ASP A 59 6.18 1.73 -12.89
N TRP A 60 5.71 0.68 -12.22
CA TRP A 60 4.48 0.02 -12.59
C TRP A 60 3.25 0.93 -12.46
N VAL A 61 3.17 1.69 -11.36
CA VAL A 61 2.08 2.65 -11.12
C VAL A 61 2.10 3.75 -12.16
N ASP A 62 3.28 4.31 -12.45
CA ASP A 62 3.42 5.38 -13.44
C ASP A 62 3.03 4.91 -14.84
N LYS A 63 3.31 3.64 -15.16
CA LYS A 63 3.04 3.06 -16.47
C LYS A 63 1.59 2.62 -16.65
N ASN A 64 0.98 2.06 -15.60
CA ASN A 64 -0.32 1.37 -15.70
C ASN A 64 -1.50 2.15 -15.13
N GLY A 65 -1.28 3.18 -14.33
CA GLY A 65 -2.34 4.03 -13.80
C GLY A 65 -2.79 5.09 -14.81
N PRO A 66 -3.72 5.98 -14.44
CA PRO A 66 -4.34 6.10 -13.12
C PRO A 66 -5.50 5.11 -12.88
N SER A 67 -5.85 4.94 -11.60
CA SER A 67 -7.01 4.14 -11.19
C SER A 67 -7.87 4.95 -10.21
N PRO A 68 -8.58 5.97 -10.73
CA PRO A 68 -9.26 6.94 -9.86
C PRO A 68 -10.43 6.38 -9.07
N HIS A 69 -10.95 5.22 -9.46
CA HIS A 69 -12.16 4.66 -8.84
C HIS A 69 -11.86 3.40 -8.01
N ILE A 70 -10.62 3.19 -7.61
CA ILE A 70 -10.30 2.06 -6.73
C ILE A 70 -11.05 2.19 -5.41
N ARG A 71 -11.45 1.04 -4.88
CA ARG A 71 -12.18 0.95 -3.61
C ARG A 71 -11.33 0.17 -2.62
N PRO A 72 -10.50 0.86 -1.84
CA PRO A 72 -9.70 0.21 -0.80
C PRO A 72 -10.55 -0.07 0.43
N ARG A 73 -10.29 -1.22 1.06
CA ARG A 73 -10.87 -1.56 2.36
C ARG A 73 -9.76 -1.98 3.30
N PHE A 74 -9.71 -1.31 4.45
CA PHE A 74 -8.80 -1.67 5.52
C PHE A 74 -9.42 -2.85 6.28
N VAL A 75 -8.90 -4.06 6.04
CA VAL A 75 -9.39 -5.26 6.70
C VAL A 75 -8.89 -5.31 8.14
N SER A 76 -7.64 -4.91 8.36
CA SER A 76 -7.05 -4.83 9.69
C SER A 76 -5.89 -3.84 9.73
N VAL A 77 -5.72 -3.22 10.89
CA VAL A 77 -4.58 -2.37 11.23
C VAL A 77 -4.12 -2.80 12.61
N ASP A 78 -2.94 -3.39 12.68
CA ASP A 78 -2.38 -3.90 13.93
C ASP A 78 -1.09 -3.14 14.24
N ILE A 79 -1.04 -2.49 15.40
CA ILE A 79 0.07 -1.63 15.79
C ILE A 79 0.70 -2.16 17.07
N LEU A 80 2.01 -2.42 17.01
CA LEU A 80 2.80 -2.94 18.12
C LEU A 80 4.02 -2.03 18.31
N GLU A 81 3.87 -0.99 19.12
CA GLU A 81 4.93 -0.03 19.43
C GLU A 81 5.47 0.64 18.17
N THR A 82 6.60 0.17 17.64
CA THR A 82 7.28 0.78 16.49
C THR A 82 6.99 0.09 15.16
N ILE A 83 6.15 -0.95 15.18
CA ILE A 83 5.80 -1.69 13.98
C ILE A 83 4.29 -1.74 13.79
N ALA A 84 3.86 -1.85 12.53
CA ALA A 84 2.45 -2.01 12.21
C ALA A 84 2.29 -2.97 11.03
N ALA A 85 1.18 -3.70 11.05
CA ALA A 85 0.77 -4.54 9.93
C ALA A 85 -0.62 -4.09 9.47
N VAL A 86 -0.75 -3.83 8.17
CA VAL A 86 -2.01 -3.36 7.58
C VAL A 86 -2.40 -4.33 6.47
N ARG A 87 -3.62 -4.83 6.53
CA ARG A 87 -4.19 -5.61 5.44
C ARG A 87 -5.18 -4.75 4.66
N LEU A 88 -4.99 -4.70 3.34
CA LEU A 88 -5.79 -3.89 2.44
C LEU A 88 -6.34 -4.76 1.31
N GLU A 89 -7.63 -4.64 1.04
CA GLU A 89 -8.27 -5.24 -0.13
C GLU A 89 -8.67 -4.12 -1.07
N VAL A 90 -8.28 -4.23 -2.35
CA VAL A 90 -8.52 -3.15 -3.32
C VAL A 90 -9.15 -3.70 -4.59
N ASP A 91 -10.32 -3.19 -4.94
CA ASP A 91 -10.96 -3.47 -6.23
C ASP A 91 -11.22 -2.16 -6.98
N GLY A 92 -11.83 -2.25 -8.14
CA GLY A 92 -12.16 -1.08 -8.94
C GLY A 92 -10.99 -0.51 -9.74
N TRP A 93 -10.00 -1.32 -10.05
CA TRP A 93 -8.85 -0.91 -10.84
C TRP A 93 -9.24 -0.53 -12.26
N SER A 94 -8.52 0.41 -12.85
CA SER A 94 -8.71 0.90 -14.22
C SER A 94 -7.38 0.93 -14.97
N GLY A 95 -7.37 1.55 -16.15
CA GLY A 95 -6.19 1.56 -17.02
C GLY A 95 -5.90 0.17 -17.55
N SER A 96 -4.65 -0.23 -17.58
CA SER A 96 -4.25 -1.56 -18.07
C SER A 96 -4.68 -2.70 -17.15
N LEU A 97 -5.17 -2.37 -15.95
CA LEU A 97 -5.67 -3.35 -14.98
C LEU A 97 -7.19 -3.47 -14.98
N ALA A 98 -7.88 -2.77 -15.87
CA ALA A 98 -9.34 -2.78 -15.89
C ALA A 98 -9.87 -4.19 -16.14
N GLY A 99 -10.92 -4.54 -15.39
CA GLY A 99 -11.59 -5.83 -15.55
C GLY A 99 -12.43 -6.17 -14.33
N PRO A 100 -13.50 -6.93 -14.50
CA PRO A 100 -14.41 -7.25 -13.39
C PRO A 100 -13.79 -8.19 -12.34
N SER A 101 -12.75 -8.93 -12.72
CA SER A 101 -12.09 -9.88 -11.82
C SER A 101 -10.79 -9.35 -11.25
N VAL A 102 -10.40 -8.11 -11.56
CA VAL A 102 -9.14 -7.57 -11.08
C VAL A 102 -9.33 -6.97 -9.69
N CYS A 103 -8.76 -7.63 -8.71
CA CYS A 103 -8.68 -7.13 -7.34
C CYS A 103 -7.34 -7.54 -6.75
N MET A 104 -6.90 -6.83 -5.72
CA MET A 104 -5.63 -7.08 -5.08
C MET A 104 -5.80 -7.23 -3.58
N SER A 105 -5.10 -8.20 -3.03
CA SER A 105 -4.97 -8.40 -1.59
C SER A 105 -3.55 -8.01 -1.20
N ASP A 106 -3.45 -7.10 -0.25
CA ASP A 106 -2.15 -6.57 0.17
C ASP A 106 -1.96 -6.72 1.69
N ILE A 107 -0.75 -7.07 2.08
CA ILE A 107 -0.30 -6.98 3.48
C ILE A 107 0.92 -6.08 3.50
N PHE A 108 0.84 -5.03 4.31
CA PHE A 108 1.91 -4.05 4.48
C PHE A 108 2.52 -4.17 5.86
N THR A 109 3.85 -4.08 5.92
CA THR A 109 4.55 -3.88 7.19
C THR A 109 5.08 -2.46 7.21
N LEU A 110 4.81 -1.74 8.31
CA LEU A 110 5.28 -0.38 8.50
C LEU A 110 6.20 -0.31 9.71
N LEU A 111 7.11 0.66 9.65
CA LEU A 111 8.05 0.94 10.74
C LEU A 111 7.93 2.40 11.13
N LYS A 112 7.88 2.67 12.44
CA LYS A 112 7.90 4.04 12.94
C LYS A 112 9.35 4.53 12.95
N THR A 113 9.64 5.46 12.06
CA THR A 113 10.98 6.05 11.90
C THR A 113 11.00 7.45 12.52
N PRO A 114 12.17 8.09 12.65
CA PRO A 114 12.23 9.50 13.08
C PRO A 114 11.40 10.45 12.19
N ASP A 115 11.19 10.08 10.93
CA ASP A 115 10.41 10.87 9.97
C ASP A 115 8.93 10.47 9.92
N GLY A 116 8.50 9.58 10.81
CA GLY A 116 7.13 9.08 10.87
C GLY A 116 7.00 7.63 10.39
N TRP A 117 5.77 7.19 10.27
CA TRP A 117 5.50 5.84 9.80
C TRP A 117 5.84 5.69 8.32
N ARG A 118 6.56 4.61 7.98
CA ARG A 118 6.94 4.30 6.61
C ARG A 118 6.71 2.83 6.31
N ILE A 119 6.22 2.55 5.12
CA ILE A 119 6.05 1.17 4.64
C ILE A 119 7.43 0.61 4.31
N ILE A 120 7.76 -0.54 4.90
CA ILE A 120 9.03 -1.23 4.65
C ILE A 120 8.85 -2.48 3.80
N GLN A 121 7.62 -2.99 3.70
CA GLN A 121 7.34 -4.20 2.94
C GLN A 121 5.89 -4.20 2.47
N LYS A 122 5.68 -4.60 1.22
CA LYS A 122 4.37 -4.83 0.65
C LYS A 122 4.37 -6.23 0.06
N ALA A 123 3.57 -7.12 0.64
CA ALA A 123 3.27 -8.41 0.05
C ALA A 123 1.91 -8.31 -0.63
N PHE A 124 1.82 -8.79 -1.86
CA PHE A 124 0.59 -8.62 -2.64
C PHE A 124 0.21 -9.88 -3.40
N HIS A 125 -1.08 -10.03 -3.63
CA HIS A 125 -1.60 -11.03 -4.54
C HIS A 125 -2.62 -10.36 -5.46
N TRP A 126 -2.34 -10.39 -6.75
CA TRP A 126 -3.23 -9.89 -7.78
C TRP A 126 -4.10 -11.07 -8.23
N HIS A 127 -5.39 -10.97 -7.93
CA HIS A 127 -6.38 -11.97 -8.37
C HIS A 127 -6.74 -11.70 -9.82
N SER A 128 -6.70 -12.72 -10.60
CA SER A 128 -7.03 -12.64 -12.03
C SER A 128 -8.20 -13.51 -12.40
#